data_344bd36caa1f33d3e106a84985da742f
#
_entry.id   344bd36caa1f33d3e106a84985da742f
#
_cell.length_a   1.000
_cell.length_b   1.000
_cell.length_c   1.000
_cell.angle_alpha   90.00
_cell.angle_beta   90.00
_cell.angle_gamma   90.00
#
_symmetry.space_group_name_H-M   'P 1'
#
loop_
_entity.id
_entity.type
_entity.pdbx_description
1 polymer ?
#
loop_
_entity_poly.entity_id
_entity_poly.type
_entity_poly.pdbx_seq_one_letter_code
_entity_poly.pdbx_strand_id
1 'polypeptide(L)'
;MNTMSLAILAIASSLAILFTSPVPKNIQSNPPIPKNTDNLVWDQQAVNWLLEAQSPNGGWGAGSHSYQEVRDPHAVQTDPATTSFAAMALLKAGGPWKTNPYQKQITSALNRLLKDIDDRPDNGRITSLTGTQPQVKLGIHIDASMALQFLTEMRELINDPAYEQKIDKAAEICITLIQGSQNADGGWAGGGWAPVLQSAMANNALEQAQGRYSVDDKAIANSRQYQANNISAEGVRSEDAAGVPLYAAASAQRATSAEAREVEAIIEPGRLASYSTGKIKKEDITRDLESKGMDRDKAERLVQSYDVNQVSTKTLQSDEIWDGFGNNGGEEYLSYMMTSEALAQQGHEAWLKWRQSIESKLKQAQNPNGSWSGQHCITSPVFCTAAIIQAWNAGLNEK
;
A
#
# COMPACT_ATOMS: atom_id res chain seq x y z
N MET A 1 -72.45 -21.38 21.27
CA MET A 1 -72.79 -19.99 20.93
C MET A 1 -71.46 -19.30 20.57
N ASN A 2 -71.40 -18.86 19.34
CA ASN A 2 -70.21 -18.26 18.66
C ASN A 2 -69.77 -16.95 19.26
N THR A 3 -68.50 -16.68 19.24
CA THR A 3 -67.99 -15.39 18.73
C THR A 3 -66.55 -15.55 18.21
N MET A 4 -66.43 -15.46 16.90
CA MET A 4 -65.17 -15.24 16.17
C MET A 4 -64.61 -13.84 16.46
N SER A 5 -63.33 -13.75 16.82
CA SER A 5 -62.60 -12.50 16.79
C SER A 5 -61.61 -12.52 15.61
N LEU A 6 -61.82 -11.61 14.65
CA LEU A 6 -60.99 -11.34 13.51
C LEU A 6 -59.70 -10.62 14.03
N ALA A 7 -58.53 -11.17 13.74
CA ALA A 7 -57.25 -10.47 13.85
C ALA A 7 -56.93 -9.82 12.50
N ILE A 8 -56.87 -8.50 12.52
CA ILE A 8 -56.43 -7.69 11.37
C ILE A 8 -54.91 -7.66 11.34
N LEU A 9 -54.32 -8.23 10.29
CA LEU A 9 -52.89 -8.19 10.02
C LEU A 9 -52.56 -6.87 9.32
N ALA A 10 -51.92 -5.96 10.02
CA ALA A 10 -51.40 -4.74 9.43
C ALA A 10 -50.02 -5.02 8.78
N ILE A 11 -49.96 -5.02 7.46
CA ILE A 11 -48.71 -5.10 6.70
C ILE A 11 -48.16 -3.69 6.65
N ALA A 12 -47.08 -3.44 7.40
CA ALA A 12 -46.28 -2.22 7.29
C ALA A 12 -45.29 -2.38 6.11
N SER A 13 -45.60 -1.75 4.98
CA SER A 13 -44.70 -1.62 3.83
C SER A 13 -43.66 -0.57 4.16
N SER A 14 -42.44 -0.97 4.51
CA SER A 14 -41.29 -0.08 4.63
C SER A 14 -40.80 0.30 3.24
N LEU A 15 -41.09 1.54 2.84
CA LEU A 15 -40.59 2.15 1.61
C LEU A 15 -39.13 2.59 1.87
N ALA A 16 -38.18 1.80 1.39
CA ALA A 16 -36.76 2.20 1.37
C ALA A 16 -36.57 3.30 0.33
N ILE A 17 -36.46 4.52 0.76
CA ILE A 17 -36.07 5.64 -0.11
C ILE A 17 -34.56 5.56 -0.31
N LEU A 18 -34.14 5.08 -1.47
CA LEU A 18 -32.78 5.18 -1.95
C LEU A 18 -32.47 6.65 -2.28
N PHE A 19 -31.78 7.34 -1.40
CA PHE A 19 -31.15 8.62 -1.73
C PHE A 19 -29.92 8.35 -2.58
N THR A 20 -30.07 8.33 -3.89
CA THR A 20 -28.95 8.50 -4.82
C THR A 20 -28.62 9.99 -4.88
N SER A 21 -27.63 10.43 -4.12
CA SER A 21 -27.05 11.76 -4.30
C SER A 21 -26.34 11.80 -5.66
N PRO A 22 -26.61 12.80 -6.50
CA PRO A 22 -25.88 12.93 -7.76
C PRO A 22 -24.43 13.32 -7.45
N VAL A 23 -23.49 12.46 -7.83
CA VAL A 23 -22.06 12.79 -7.89
C VAL A 23 -21.90 13.98 -8.83
N PRO A 24 -21.22 15.07 -8.43
CA PRO A 24 -21.01 16.21 -9.32
C PRO A 24 -20.16 15.75 -10.51
N LYS A 25 -20.76 15.76 -11.70
CA LYS A 25 -20.07 15.60 -12.98
C LYS A 25 -19.31 16.87 -13.30
N ASN A 26 -18.17 17.07 -12.70
CA ASN A 26 -17.16 17.99 -13.18
C ASN A 26 -15.78 17.50 -12.75
N ILE A 27 -15.43 16.27 -13.15
CA ILE A 27 -14.05 15.85 -13.21
C ILE A 27 -13.52 16.49 -14.48
N GLN A 28 -12.81 17.62 -14.33
CA GLN A 28 -11.93 18.09 -15.39
C GLN A 28 -11.01 16.93 -15.73
N SER A 29 -11.09 16.45 -16.97
CA SER A 29 -10.15 15.48 -17.49
C SER A 29 -8.75 16.02 -17.26
N ASN A 30 -7.97 15.33 -16.43
CA ASN A 30 -6.56 15.67 -16.24
C ASN A 30 -5.89 15.82 -17.61
N PRO A 31 -5.03 16.83 -17.79
CA PRO A 31 -4.30 16.98 -19.03
C PRO A 31 -3.56 15.69 -19.31
N PRO A 32 -3.48 15.24 -20.58
CA PRO A 32 -2.77 14.04 -20.95
C PRO A 32 -1.33 14.13 -20.45
N ILE A 33 -0.86 13.08 -19.75
CA ILE A 33 0.52 12.96 -19.28
C ILE A 33 1.41 13.16 -20.50
N PRO A 34 2.37 14.10 -20.49
CA PRO A 34 3.31 14.25 -21.58
C PRO A 34 4.06 12.92 -21.70
N LYS A 35 3.87 12.21 -22.79
CA LYS A 35 4.73 11.08 -23.17
C LYS A 35 6.08 11.67 -23.55
N ASN A 36 6.88 12.01 -22.55
CA ASN A 36 8.28 12.36 -22.79
C ASN A 36 9.02 11.04 -23.02
N THR A 37 9.10 10.65 -24.29
CA THR A 37 9.72 9.40 -24.75
C THR A 37 11.24 9.42 -24.66
N ASP A 38 11.85 10.58 -24.40
CA ASP A 38 13.31 10.76 -24.47
C ASP A 38 14.08 10.38 -23.19
N ASN A 39 13.38 10.02 -22.08
CA ASN A 39 14.00 9.66 -20.80
C ASN A 39 13.67 8.23 -20.29
N LEU A 40 13.12 7.36 -21.14
CA LEU A 40 12.66 6.03 -20.76
C LEU A 40 13.76 4.96 -20.63
N VAL A 41 15.02 5.29 -20.84
CA VAL A 41 16.07 4.26 -20.91
C VAL A 41 16.32 3.56 -19.58
N TRP A 42 16.33 4.31 -18.47
CA TRP A 42 16.71 3.73 -17.17
C TRP A 42 15.60 2.93 -16.51
N ASP A 43 14.35 3.35 -16.61
CA ASP A 43 13.21 2.63 -16.07
C ASP A 43 12.87 1.38 -16.90
N GLN A 44 13.04 1.45 -18.23
CA GLN A 44 12.91 0.28 -19.10
C GLN A 44 14.03 -0.74 -18.83
N GLN A 45 15.25 -0.31 -18.54
CA GLN A 45 16.35 -1.19 -18.14
C GLN A 45 15.98 -1.94 -16.84
N ALA A 46 15.39 -1.24 -15.87
CA ALA A 46 14.93 -1.84 -14.63
C ALA A 46 13.87 -2.92 -14.85
N VAL A 47 12.88 -2.63 -15.70
CA VAL A 47 11.83 -3.59 -16.05
C VAL A 47 12.41 -4.81 -16.78
N ASN A 48 13.29 -4.60 -17.75
CA ASN A 48 13.96 -5.69 -18.48
C ASN A 48 14.77 -6.57 -17.53
N TRP A 49 15.52 -5.96 -16.63
CA TRP A 49 16.26 -6.71 -15.60
C TRP A 49 15.34 -7.53 -14.70
N LEU A 50 14.22 -6.95 -14.27
CA LEU A 50 13.25 -7.66 -13.43
C LEU A 50 12.59 -8.84 -14.15
N LEU A 51 12.32 -8.70 -15.46
CA LEU A 51 11.84 -9.80 -16.30
C LEU A 51 12.85 -10.94 -16.40
N GLU A 52 14.12 -10.60 -16.64
CA GLU A 52 15.22 -11.57 -16.69
C GLU A 52 15.44 -12.28 -15.36
N ALA A 53 15.21 -11.59 -14.23
CA ALA A 53 15.33 -12.12 -12.88
C ALA A 53 14.22 -13.12 -12.49
N GLN A 54 13.18 -13.30 -13.31
CA GLN A 54 12.12 -14.26 -13.01
C GLN A 54 12.64 -15.69 -13.09
N SER A 55 12.40 -16.47 -12.04
CA SER A 55 12.75 -17.88 -12.02
C SER A 55 11.86 -18.71 -12.96
N PRO A 56 12.33 -19.88 -13.47
CA PRO A 56 11.54 -20.75 -14.32
C PRO A 56 10.22 -21.23 -13.71
N ASN A 57 10.09 -21.22 -12.38
CA ASN A 57 8.87 -21.57 -11.66
C ASN A 57 7.84 -20.42 -11.61
N GLY A 58 8.14 -19.28 -12.23
CA GLY A 58 7.27 -18.10 -12.31
C GLY A 58 7.43 -17.09 -11.18
N GLY A 59 8.17 -17.40 -10.11
CA GLY A 59 8.36 -16.52 -8.96
C GLY A 59 9.66 -15.73 -8.99
N TRP A 60 9.84 -14.91 -7.96
CA TRP A 60 11.08 -14.21 -7.60
C TRP A 60 11.40 -14.44 -6.13
N GLY A 61 12.66 -14.25 -5.74
CA GLY A 61 13.09 -14.35 -4.36
C GLY A 61 14.00 -13.21 -3.94
N ALA A 62 13.93 -12.86 -2.65
CA ALA A 62 14.85 -11.91 -2.03
C ALA A 62 16.09 -12.58 -1.42
N GLY A 63 16.08 -13.91 -1.28
CA GLY A 63 17.14 -14.65 -0.61
C GLY A 63 17.03 -14.64 0.91
N SER A 64 17.92 -15.43 1.52
CA SER A 64 18.00 -15.53 2.98
C SER A 64 18.67 -14.30 3.58
N HIS A 65 18.16 -13.87 4.74
CA HIS A 65 18.80 -12.81 5.52
C HIS A 65 20.19 -13.21 6.03
N SER A 66 20.45 -14.50 6.23
CA SER A 66 21.77 -14.99 6.65
C SER A 66 22.84 -14.95 5.54
N TYR A 67 22.43 -14.73 4.30
CA TYR A 67 23.30 -14.71 3.11
C TYR A 67 22.99 -13.48 2.24
N GLN A 68 23.07 -12.30 2.84
CA GLN A 68 22.73 -11.02 2.18
C GLN A 68 23.69 -10.63 1.05
N GLU A 69 24.86 -11.25 0.98
CA GLU A 69 25.84 -11.10 -0.09
C GLU A 69 25.41 -11.78 -1.40
N VAL A 70 24.48 -12.74 -1.35
CA VAL A 70 23.95 -13.41 -2.56
C VAL A 70 22.95 -12.50 -3.25
N ARG A 71 23.40 -11.89 -4.34
CA ARG A 71 22.61 -10.91 -5.12
C ARG A 71 22.18 -11.44 -6.50
N ASP A 72 22.62 -12.64 -6.87
CA ASP A 72 22.12 -13.30 -8.08
C ASP A 72 20.68 -13.77 -7.86
N PRO A 73 19.69 -13.25 -8.61
CA PRO A 73 18.28 -13.61 -8.43
C PRO A 73 18.00 -15.09 -8.71
N HIS A 74 18.85 -15.76 -9.49
CA HIS A 74 18.70 -17.18 -9.82
C HIS A 74 19.39 -18.11 -8.82
N ALA A 75 20.22 -17.58 -7.94
CA ALA A 75 20.87 -18.33 -6.86
C ALA A 75 20.04 -18.38 -5.57
N VAL A 76 18.86 -17.78 -5.54
CA VAL A 76 17.99 -17.70 -4.37
C VAL A 76 16.65 -18.40 -4.61
N GLN A 77 16.06 -18.94 -3.53
CA GLN A 77 14.73 -19.53 -3.59
C GLN A 77 13.66 -18.44 -3.74
N THR A 78 12.66 -18.69 -4.58
CA THR A 78 11.50 -17.79 -4.73
C THR A 78 10.64 -17.79 -3.47
N ASP A 79 10.13 -16.62 -3.09
CA ASP A 79 9.28 -16.43 -1.92
C ASP A 79 8.00 -15.65 -2.27
N PRO A 80 6.90 -15.83 -1.51
CA PRO A 80 5.61 -15.19 -1.83
C PRO A 80 5.64 -13.67 -1.78
N ALA A 81 6.35 -13.07 -0.80
CA ALA A 81 6.44 -11.62 -0.68
C ALA A 81 7.11 -11.00 -1.90
N THR A 82 8.30 -11.48 -2.25
CA THR A 82 9.08 -10.96 -3.38
C THR A 82 8.41 -11.26 -4.72
N THR A 83 7.79 -12.44 -4.85
CA THR A 83 7.02 -12.81 -6.06
C THR A 83 5.85 -11.86 -6.28
N SER A 84 5.05 -11.61 -5.25
CA SER A 84 3.91 -10.68 -5.33
C SER A 84 4.36 -9.26 -5.62
N PHE A 85 5.42 -8.81 -4.95
CA PHE A 85 5.94 -7.46 -5.06
C PHE A 85 6.55 -7.17 -6.44
N ALA A 86 7.29 -8.12 -7.03
CA ALA A 86 7.83 -8.03 -8.38
C ALA A 86 6.72 -8.08 -9.45
N ALA A 87 5.70 -8.93 -9.27
CA ALA A 87 4.57 -8.99 -10.17
C ALA A 87 3.75 -7.69 -10.18
N MET A 88 3.55 -7.06 -9.01
CA MET A 88 2.92 -5.73 -8.88
C MET A 88 3.73 -4.65 -9.62
N ALA A 89 5.06 -4.70 -9.55
CA ALA A 89 5.91 -3.78 -10.28
C ALA A 89 5.71 -3.89 -11.80
N LEU A 90 5.65 -5.10 -12.34
CA LEU A 90 5.36 -5.35 -13.76
C LEU A 90 3.94 -4.94 -14.15
N LEU A 91 2.98 -5.14 -13.25
CA LEU A 91 1.60 -4.73 -13.47
C LEU A 91 1.49 -3.22 -13.62
N LYS A 92 2.12 -2.46 -12.71
CA LYS A 92 2.13 -0.99 -12.75
C LYS A 92 2.92 -0.44 -13.94
N ALA A 93 4.06 -1.04 -14.28
CA ALA A 93 4.90 -0.61 -15.41
C ALA A 93 4.27 -0.88 -16.78
N GLY A 94 3.51 -1.95 -16.91
CA GLY A 94 2.92 -2.36 -18.19
C GLY A 94 1.63 -1.65 -18.57
N GLY A 95 1.07 -0.81 -17.68
CA GLY A 95 -0.18 -0.10 -17.93
C GLY A 95 -1.42 -1.00 -17.93
N PRO A 96 -2.48 -0.66 -18.68
CA PRO A 96 -3.76 -1.36 -18.63
C PRO A 96 -3.63 -2.86 -18.94
N TRP A 97 -4.28 -3.71 -18.11
CA TRP A 97 -4.15 -5.17 -18.20
C TRP A 97 -4.30 -5.73 -19.61
N LYS A 98 -5.32 -5.29 -20.36
CA LYS A 98 -5.60 -5.80 -21.71
C LYS A 98 -4.46 -5.63 -22.71
N THR A 99 -3.61 -4.64 -22.49
CA THR A 99 -2.47 -4.29 -23.36
C THR A 99 -1.12 -4.45 -22.66
N ASN A 100 -1.13 -4.90 -21.41
CA ASN A 100 0.10 -5.07 -20.61
C ASN A 100 1.01 -6.12 -21.29
N PRO A 101 2.23 -5.75 -21.69
CA PRO A 101 3.13 -6.66 -22.39
C PRO A 101 3.70 -7.77 -21.49
N TYR A 102 3.52 -7.65 -20.18
CA TYR A 102 4.07 -8.56 -19.15
C TYR A 102 3.03 -9.55 -18.60
N GLN A 103 1.85 -9.68 -19.24
CA GLN A 103 0.76 -10.58 -18.79
C GLN A 103 1.24 -12.00 -18.54
N LYS A 104 2.11 -12.53 -19.41
CA LYS A 104 2.64 -13.89 -19.26
C LYS A 104 3.42 -14.07 -17.95
N GLN A 105 4.31 -13.14 -17.64
CA GLN A 105 5.14 -13.17 -16.44
C GLN A 105 4.30 -12.97 -15.19
N ILE A 106 3.36 -12.03 -15.22
CA ILE A 106 2.43 -11.75 -14.11
C ILE A 106 1.52 -12.96 -13.84
N THR A 107 0.97 -13.58 -14.90
CA THR A 107 0.15 -14.80 -14.76
C THR A 107 0.96 -15.99 -14.22
N SER A 108 2.23 -16.10 -14.63
CA SER A 108 3.14 -17.13 -14.10
C SER A 108 3.38 -16.93 -12.59
N ALA A 109 3.58 -15.69 -12.16
CA ALA A 109 3.70 -15.32 -10.76
C ALA A 109 2.43 -15.63 -9.96
N LEU A 110 1.26 -15.28 -10.50
CA LEU A 110 -0.02 -15.60 -9.89
C LEU A 110 -0.19 -17.11 -9.68
N ASN A 111 0.10 -17.93 -10.70
CA ASN A 111 0.03 -19.37 -10.57
C ASN A 111 0.99 -19.92 -9.52
N ARG A 112 2.21 -19.37 -9.44
CA ARG A 112 3.18 -19.72 -8.41
C ARG A 112 2.65 -19.38 -7.02
N LEU A 113 2.15 -18.16 -6.83
CA LEU A 113 1.61 -17.70 -5.55
C LEU A 113 0.41 -18.53 -5.09
N LEU A 114 -0.55 -18.80 -5.99
CA LEU A 114 -1.72 -19.62 -5.69
C LEU A 114 -1.31 -21.03 -5.26
N LYS A 115 -0.28 -21.61 -5.90
CA LYS A 115 0.27 -22.90 -5.50
C LYS A 115 0.90 -22.84 -4.11
N ASP A 116 1.71 -21.82 -3.82
CA ASP A 116 2.36 -21.69 -2.51
C ASP A 116 1.33 -21.56 -1.38
N ILE A 117 0.24 -20.82 -1.62
CA ILE A 117 -0.85 -20.67 -0.65
C ILE A 117 -1.66 -21.96 -0.47
N ASP A 118 -1.91 -22.73 -1.55
CA ASP A 118 -2.59 -24.02 -1.44
C ASP A 118 -1.72 -25.06 -0.69
N ASP A 119 -0.41 -25.07 -0.93
CA ASP A 119 0.56 -25.96 -0.29
C ASP A 119 1.05 -25.44 1.10
N ARG A 120 0.44 -24.38 1.64
CA ARG A 120 0.89 -23.76 2.88
C ARG A 120 0.91 -24.70 4.06
N PRO A 121 1.82 -24.50 5.01
CA PRO A 121 1.83 -25.27 6.25
C PRO A 121 0.68 -24.86 7.19
N ASP A 122 0.31 -25.76 8.08
CA ASP A 122 -0.69 -25.48 9.14
C ASP A 122 -0.02 -24.80 10.37
N ASN A 123 0.56 -23.63 10.15
CA ASN A 123 1.31 -22.88 11.19
C ASN A 123 1.05 -21.37 11.16
N GLY A 124 -0.05 -20.93 10.54
CA GLY A 124 -0.41 -19.50 10.46
C GLY A 124 0.38 -18.70 9.42
N ARG A 125 1.02 -19.37 8.45
CA ARG A 125 1.81 -18.75 7.36
C ARG A 125 1.33 -19.24 6.00
N ILE A 126 1.59 -18.46 4.96
CA ILE A 126 1.30 -18.86 3.57
C ILE A 126 2.47 -19.61 2.90
N THR A 127 3.58 -19.81 3.60
CA THR A 127 4.76 -20.52 3.09
C THR A 127 5.50 -21.22 4.22
N SER A 128 6.14 -22.34 3.90
CA SER A 128 7.08 -23.03 4.80
C SER A 128 8.47 -22.38 4.82
N LEU A 129 8.78 -21.54 3.83
CA LEU A 129 10.05 -20.83 3.76
C LEU A 129 10.17 -19.82 4.90
N THR A 130 11.32 -19.80 5.55
CA THR A 130 11.60 -18.94 6.71
C THR A 130 12.93 -18.23 6.56
N GLY A 131 13.07 -17.05 7.18
CA GLY A 131 14.33 -16.32 7.23
C GLY A 131 14.68 -15.62 5.92
N THR A 132 13.70 -15.35 5.04
CA THR A 132 13.91 -14.47 3.90
C THR A 132 14.21 -13.04 4.37
N GLN A 133 14.91 -12.27 3.55
CA GLN A 133 15.21 -10.87 3.90
C GLN A 133 13.95 -10.05 4.25
N PRO A 134 12.85 -10.10 3.46
CA PRO A 134 11.61 -9.43 3.83
C PRO A 134 11.02 -9.91 5.16
N GLN A 135 10.98 -11.23 5.42
CA GLN A 135 10.43 -11.75 6.67
C GLN A 135 11.19 -11.28 7.91
N VAL A 136 12.53 -11.26 7.83
CA VAL A 136 13.36 -10.85 8.97
C VAL A 136 13.29 -9.34 9.22
N LYS A 137 13.18 -8.55 8.16
CA LYS A 137 13.20 -7.09 8.28
C LYS A 137 11.83 -6.46 8.43
N LEU A 138 10.84 -6.96 7.70
CA LEU A 138 9.47 -6.45 7.70
C LEU A 138 8.50 -7.30 8.52
N GLY A 139 8.95 -8.48 9.00
CA GLY A 139 8.14 -9.39 9.82
C GLY A 139 7.49 -10.51 9.03
N ILE A 140 7.09 -11.57 9.77
CA ILE A 140 6.63 -12.85 9.19
C ILE A 140 5.31 -12.76 8.41
N HIS A 141 4.52 -11.73 8.62
CA HIS A 141 3.23 -11.53 7.93
C HIS A 141 3.36 -10.75 6.62
N ILE A 142 4.59 -10.34 6.25
CA ILE A 142 4.83 -9.60 5.00
C ILE A 142 4.47 -10.43 3.77
N ASP A 143 4.67 -11.75 3.82
CA ASP A 143 4.27 -12.66 2.73
C ASP A 143 2.76 -12.57 2.46
N ALA A 144 1.94 -12.67 3.50
CA ALA A 144 0.48 -12.59 3.36
C ALA A 144 0.03 -11.17 2.94
N SER A 145 0.69 -10.12 3.44
CA SER A 145 0.35 -8.73 3.12
C SER A 145 0.63 -8.40 1.66
N MET A 146 1.81 -8.73 1.15
CA MET A 146 2.16 -8.51 -0.25
C MET A 146 1.35 -9.41 -1.19
N ALA A 147 1.11 -10.67 -0.78
CA ALA A 147 0.25 -11.58 -1.52
C ALA A 147 -1.17 -11.05 -1.66
N LEU A 148 -1.78 -10.56 -0.56
CA LEU A 148 -3.14 -10.04 -0.58
C LEU A 148 -3.28 -8.84 -1.52
N GLN A 149 -2.32 -7.90 -1.51
CA GLN A 149 -2.32 -6.76 -2.44
C GLN A 149 -2.32 -7.23 -3.89
N PHE A 150 -1.42 -8.15 -4.24
CA PHE A 150 -1.35 -8.67 -5.61
C PHE A 150 -2.61 -9.46 -6.01
N LEU A 151 -3.12 -10.32 -5.13
CA LEU A 151 -4.35 -11.09 -5.38
C LEU A 151 -5.56 -10.18 -5.59
N THR A 152 -5.69 -9.11 -4.79
CA THR A 152 -6.80 -8.16 -4.92
C THR A 152 -6.75 -7.44 -6.27
N GLU A 153 -5.57 -6.96 -6.69
CA GLU A 153 -5.42 -6.34 -8.02
C GLU A 153 -5.71 -7.33 -9.15
N MET A 154 -5.18 -8.54 -9.08
CA MET A 154 -5.42 -9.55 -10.12
C MET A 154 -6.89 -9.99 -10.20
N ARG A 155 -7.60 -9.98 -9.07
CA ARG A 155 -9.03 -10.30 -9.02
C ARG A 155 -9.90 -9.30 -9.77
N GLU A 156 -9.51 -8.02 -9.81
CA GLU A 156 -10.19 -6.99 -10.61
C GLU A 156 -9.90 -7.10 -12.11
N LEU A 157 -8.80 -7.72 -12.48
CA LEU A 157 -8.29 -7.72 -13.85
C LEU A 157 -8.61 -9.02 -14.62
N ILE A 158 -8.68 -10.14 -13.91
CA ILE A 158 -8.97 -11.46 -14.49
C ILE A 158 -10.49 -11.68 -14.50
N ASN A 159 -10.99 -12.06 -15.67
CA ASN A 159 -12.40 -12.42 -15.86
C ASN A 159 -12.48 -13.88 -16.34
N ASP A 160 -12.06 -14.80 -15.45
CA ASP A 160 -12.12 -16.26 -15.63
C ASP A 160 -12.59 -16.89 -14.32
N PRO A 161 -13.80 -17.50 -14.29
CA PRO A 161 -14.39 -18.03 -13.06
C PRO A 161 -13.52 -19.03 -12.30
N ALA A 162 -12.69 -19.82 -13.01
CA ALA A 162 -11.80 -20.78 -12.35
C ALA A 162 -10.63 -20.10 -11.64
N TYR A 163 -10.10 -19.02 -12.21
CA TYR A 163 -9.11 -18.17 -11.55
C TYR A 163 -9.72 -17.35 -10.43
N GLU A 164 -10.87 -16.76 -10.66
CA GLU A 164 -11.58 -15.95 -9.67
C GLU A 164 -11.76 -16.71 -8.36
N GLN A 165 -12.30 -17.94 -8.43
CA GLN A 165 -12.49 -18.77 -7.25
C GLN A 165 -11.18 -19.09 -6.49
N LYS A 166 -10.09 -19.34 -7.23
CA LYS A 166 -8.79 -19.60 -6.60
C LYS A 166 -8.21 -18.35 -5.92
N ILE A 167 -8.34 -17.19 -6.59
CA ILE A 167 -7.87 -15.90 -6.07
C ILE A 167 -8.66 -15.54 -4.82
N ASP A 168 -10.01 -15.65 -4.87
CA ASP A 168 -10.88 -15.33 -3.74
C ASP A 168 -10.53 -16.21 -2.52
N LYS A 169 -10.38 -17.51 -2.70
CA LYS A 169 -9.96 -18.43 -1.62
C LYS A 169 -8.58 -18.04 -1.04
N ALA A 170 -7.62 -17.71 -1.88
CA ALA A 170 -6.27 -17.33 -1.44
C ALA A 170 -6.27 -15.97 -0.70
N ALA A 171 -7.05 -15.01 -1.18
CA ALA A 171 -7.23 -13.71 -0.54
C ALA A 171 -7.86 -13.83 0.84
N GLU A 172 -8.93 -14.62 0.99
CA GLU A 172 -9.59 -14.88 2.28
C GLU A 172 -8.63 -15.52 3.31
N ILE A 173 -7.75 -16.43 2.85
CA ILE A 173 -6.70 -17.01 3.70
C ILE A 173 -5.73 -15.90 4.18
N CYS A 174 -5.24 -15.06 3.28
CA CYS A 174 -4.35 -13.96 3.62
C CYS A 174 -5.03 -12.97 4.60
N ILE A 175 -6.28 -12.57 4.35
CA ILE A 175 -7.06 -11.69 5.24
C ILE A 175 -7.15 -12.30 6.64
N THR A 176 -7.52 -13.58 6.74
CA THR A 176 -7.65 -14.28 8.02
C THR A 176 -6.34 -14.28 8.79
N LEU A 177 -5.22 -14.57 8.12
CA LEU A 177 -3.90 -14.58 8.74
C LEU A 177 -3.45 -13.19 9.20
N ILE A 178 -3.66 -12.16 8.38
CA ILE A 178 -3.29 -10.79 8.70
C ILE A 178 -4.12 -10.30 9.90
N GLN A 179 -5.45 -10.40 9.84
CA GLN A 179 -6.31 -9.93 10.92
C GLN A 179 -6.09 -10.71 12.23
N GLY A 180 -5.92 -12.03 12.14
CA GLY A 180 -5.68 -12.88 13.30
C GLY A 180 -4.33 -12.66 13.99
N SER A 181 -3.41 -11.95 13.36
CA SER A 181 -2.07 -11.66 13.89
C SER A 181 -1.87 -10.20 14.32
N GLN A 182 -2.91 -9.36 14.24
CA GLN A 182 -2.82 -7.98 14.71
C GLN A 182 -2.61 -7.93 16.22
N ASN A 183 -1.65 -7.12 16.66
CA ASN A 183 -1.38 -6.89 18.07
C ASN A 183 -2.46 -6.01 18.72
N ALA A 184 -2.51 -6.02 20.05
CA ALA A 184 -3.47 -5.22 20.81
C ALA A 184 -3.31 -3.70 20.62
N ASP A 185 -2.11 -3.25 20.23
CA ASP A 185 -1.81 -1.83 19.91
C ASP A 185 -2.24 -1.44 18.49
N GLY A 186 -2.71 -2.37 17.69
CA GLY A 186 -3.14 -2.18 16.31
C GLY A 186 -2.06 -2.39 15.25
N GLY A 187 -0.81 -2.62 15.65
CA GLY A 187 0.30 -2.91 14.75
C GLY A 187 0.50 -4.41 14.47
N TRP A 188 1.50 -4.71 13.64
CA TRP A 188 2.01 -6.04 13.36
C TRP A 188 3.53 -6.03 13.57
N ALA A 189 3.99 -6.40 14.75
CA ALA A 189 5.43 -6.45 15.03
C ALA A 189 6.09 -7.70 14.44
N GLY A 190 5.47 -8.87 14.56
CA GLY A 190 5.86 -10.13 13.91
C GLY A 190 7.35 -10.51 13.92
N GLY A 191 8.16 -9.90 14.81
CA GLY A 191 9.61 -10.10 14.88
C GLY A 191 10.42 -9.26 13.87
N GLY A 192 9.79 -8.38 13.07
CA GLY A 192 10.48 -7.48 12.14
C GLY A 192 11.24 -6.35 12.85
N TRP A 193 12.21 -5.74 12.15
CA TRP A 193 13.03 -4.64 12.67
C TRP A 193 12.30 -3.29 12.62
N ALA A 194 11.39 -3.13 11.66
CA ALA A 194 10.62 -1.91 11.46
C ALA A 194 9.12 -2.23 11.49
N PRO A 195 8.50 -2.42 12.68
CA PRO A 195 7.09 -2.74 12.83
C PRO A 195 6.15 -1.79 12.09
N VAL A 196 6.51 -0.52 11.97
CA VAL A 196 5.72 0.48 11.21
C VAL A 196 5.60 0.13 9.73
N LEU A 197 6.67 -0.37 9.09
CA LEU A 197 6.63 -0.76 7.68
C LEU A 197 5.77 -2.00 7.47
N GLN A 198 5.91 -3.02 8.33
CA GLN A 198 5.06 -4.20 8.29
C GLN A 198 3.59 -3.81 8.48
N SER A 199 3.32 -2.98 9.48
CA SER A 199 1.96 -2.53 9.80
C SER A 199 1.35 -1.71 8.65
N ALA A 200 2.14 -0.87 7.99
CA ALA A 200 1.68 -0.14 6.82
C ALA A 200 1.34 -1.07 5.65
N MET A 201 2.17 -2.08 5.38
CA MET A 201 1.91 -3.06 4.32
C MET A 201 0.68 -3.91 4.61
N ALA A 202 0.49 -4.35 5.86
CA ALA A 202 -0.70 -5.09 6.29
C ALA A 202 -1.97 -4.22 6.18
N ASN A 203 -1.91 -2.97 6.64
CA ASN A 203 -3.02 -2.02 6.52
C ASN A 203 -3.41 -1.78 5.05
N ASN A 204 -2.41 -1.52 4.18
CA ASN A 204 -2.66 -1.31 2.76
C ASN A 204 -3.33 -2.51 2.09
N ALA A 205 -2.90 -3.71 2.44
CA ALA A 205 -3.49 -4.94 1.92
C ALA A 205 -4.95 -5.10 2.34
N LEU A 206 -5.27 -4.85 3.62
CA LEU A 206 -6.63 -4.91 4.14
C LEU A 206 -7.52 -3.80 3.53
N GLU A 207 -7.03 -2.57 3.41
CA GLU A 207 -7.77 -1.47 2.78
C GLU A 207 -8.14 -1.78 1.31
N GLN A 208 -7.19 -2.29 0.53
CA GLN A 208 -7.46 -2.67 -0.86
C GLN A 208 -8.47 -3.82 -0.97
N ALA A 209 -8.43 -4.76 -0.03
CA ALA A 209 -9.33 -5.91 -0.01
C ALA A 209 -10.76 -5.57 0.47
N GLN A 210 -10.94 -4.51 1.27
CA GLN A 210 -12.19 -4.14 1.96
C GLN A 210 -13.39 -3.96 1.00
N GLY A 211 -13.16 -3.46 -0.20
CA GLY A 211 -14.24 -3.23 -1.16
C GLY A 211 -14.85 -4.52 -1.75
N ARG A 212 -14.15 -5.66 -1.63
CA ARG A 212 -14.53 -6.94 -2.21
C ARG A 212 -14.73 -8.04 -1.19
N TYR A 213 -13.91 -8.07 -0.16
CA TYR A 213 -13.87 -9.14 0.85
C TYR A 213 -14.36 -8.63 2.21
N SER A 214 -14.74 -9.57 3.08
CA SER A 214 -15.09 -9.25 4.47
C SER A 214 -13.83 -8.95 5.26
N VAL A 215 -13.52 -7.66 5.41
CA VAL A 215 -12.41 -7.15 6.23
C VAL A 215 -13.00 -6.45 7.46
N ASP A 216 -12.40 -6.66 8.62
CA ASP A 216 -12.81 -5.99 9.86
C ASP A 216 -12.35 -4.51 9.82
N ASP A 217 -13.31 -3.60 9.79
CA ASP A 217 -13.08 -2.16 9.84
C ASP A 217 -12.25 -1.73 11.06
N LYS A 218 -12.38 -2.45 12.17
CA LYS A 218 -11.60 -2.18 13.39
C LYS A 218 -10.13 -2.50 13.20
N ALA A 219 -9.79 -3.54 12.43
CA ALA A 219 -8.39 -3.87 12.16
C ALA A 219 -7.69 -2.72 11.41
N ILE A 220 -8.37 -2.14 10.41
CA ILE A 220 -7.86 -0.98 9.67
C ILE A 220 -7.77 0.26 10.58
N ALA A 221 -8.84 0.56 11.33
CA ALA A 221 -8.87 1.72 12.22
C ALA A 221 -7.78 1.65 13.30
N ASN A 222 -7.59 0.49 13.93
CA ASN A 222 -6.54 0.27 14.93
C ASN A 222 -5.15 0.45 14.30
N SER A 223 -4.93 -0.05 13.08
CA SER A 223 -3.66 0.11 12.38
C SER A 223 -3.35 1.56 12.06
N ARG A 224 -4.33 2.32 11.58
CA ARG A 224 -4.17 3.76 11.34
C ARG A 224 -3.81 4.50 12.63
N GLN A 225 -4.48 4.15 13.74
CA GLN A 225 -4.17 4.75 15.05
C GLN A 225 -2.74 4.39 15.50
N TYR A 226 -2.31 3.15 15.33
CA TYR A 226 -0.93 2.73 15.60
C TYR A 226 0.06 3.56 14.78
N GLN A 227 -0.17 3.73 13.47
CA GLN A 227 0.69 4.55 12.61
C GLN A 227 0.69 6.02 13.04
N ALA A 228 -0.48 6.58 13.38
CA ALA A 228 -0.61 7.95 13.83
C ALA A 228 0.14 8.21 15.16
N ASN A 229 0.22 7.23 16.04
CA ASN A 229 0.92 7.33 17.31
C ASN A 229 2.45 7.47 17.16
N ASN A 230 3.00 7.15 15.98
CA ASN A 230 4.42 7.36 15.66
C ASN A 230 4.72 8.79 15.17
N ILE A 231 3.69 9.64 15.05
CA ILE A 231 3.82 11.02 14.62
C ILE A 231 3.24 11.94 15.71
N SER A 232 3.98 12.99 16.06
CA SER A 232 3.52 14.02 16.99
C SER A 232 3.81 15.42 16.44
N ALA A 233 3.30 16.46 17.11
CA ALA A 233 3.61 17.85 16.76
C ALA A 233 5.12 18.18 16.90
N GLU A 234 5.82 17.45 17.78
CA GLU A 234 7.26 17.59 18.02
C GLU A 234 8.10 16.84 16.99
N GLY A 235 7.48 15.99 16.15
CA GLY A 235 8.15 15.24 15.11
C GLY A 235 7.77 13.74 15.06
N VAL A 236 8.62 12.98 14.40
CA VAL A 236 8.46 11.55 14.17
C VAL A 236 9.12 10.75 15.30
N ARG A 237 8.36 9.81 15.89
CA ARG A 237 8.90 8.79 16.78
C ARG A 237 9.48 7.66 15.94
N SER A 238 10.71 7.27 16.23
CA SER A 238 11.42 6.31 15.41
C SER A 238 11.69 4.95 16.10
N GLU A 239 11.16 4.74 17.31
CA GLU A 239 11.36 3.49 18.06
C GLU A 239 10.89 2.27 17.28
N ASP A 240 9.64 2.29 16.81
CA ASP A 240 9.06 1.22 15.97
C ASP A 240 9.50 1.29 14.49
N ALA A 241 10.36 2.25 14.16
CA ALA A 241 10.91 2.49 12.84
C ALA A 241 12.42 2.19 12.74
N ALA A 242 12.95 1.34 13.62
CA ALA A 242 14.37 0.98 13.69
C ALA A 242 15.31 2.20 13.80
N GLY A 243 14.87 3.30 14.40
CA GLY A 243 15.61 4.55 14.51
C GLY A 243 15.61 5.41 13.23
N VAL A 244 14.83 5.07 12.21
CA VAL A 244 14.82 5.75 10.90
C VAL A 244 13.52 6.55 10.72
N PRO A 245 13.55 7.90 10.82
CA PRO A 245 12.35 8.74 10.69
C PRO A 245 11.60 8.57 9.36
N LEU A 246 12.31 8.28 8.27
CA LEU A 246 11.73 7.98 6.96
C LEU A 246 10.68 6.87 7.04
N TYR A 247 10.96 5.77 7.76
CA TYR A 247 10.05 4.63 7.82
C TYR A 247 8.74 4.96 8.53
N ALA A 248 8.81 5.67 9.65
CA ALA A 248 7.63 6.11 10.36
C ALA A 248 6.82 7.13 9.56
N ALA A 249 7.48 8.13 8.96
CA ALA A 249 6.81 9.16 8.17
C ALA A 249 6.13 8.58 6.92
N ALA A 250 6.81 7.71 6.16
CA ALA A 250 6.22 7.08 4.97
C ALA A 250 5.04 6.16 5.33
N SER A 251 5.17 5.38 6.42
CA SER A 251 4.11 4.50 6.91
C SER A 251 2.87 5.29 7.36
N ALA A 252 3.06 6.33 8.16
CA ALA A 252 1.97 7.16 8.66
C ALA A 252 1.31 7.97 7.52
N GLN A 253 2.09 8.53 6.59
CA GLN A 253 1.55 9.23 5.42
C GLN A 253 0.65 8.29 4.60
N ARG A 254 1.14 7.07 4.30
CA ARG A 254 0.37 6.12 3.50
C ARG A 254 -0.92 5.67 4.21
N ALA A 255 -0.85 5.39 5.51
CA ALA A 255 -2.01 4.95 6.29
C ALA A 255 -3.10 6.04 6.44
N THR A 256 -2.72 7.31 6.38
CA THR A 256 -3.65 8.44 6.58
C THR A 256 -4.06 9.15 5.29
N SER A 257 -3.50 8.78 4.13
CA SER A 257 -3.70 9.50 2.86
C SER A 257 -5.16 9.52 2.40
N ALA A 258 -5.91 8.42 2.54
CA ALA A 258 -7.31 8.36 2.13
C ALA A 258 -8.20 9.27 2.99
N GLU A 259 -8.01 9.28 4.31
CA GLU A 259 -8.75 10.13 5.24
C GLU A 259 -8.35 11.60 5.11
N ALA A 260 -7.08 11.89 4.90
CA ALA A 260 -6.62 13.26 4.62
C ALA A 260 -7.29 13.81 3.34
N ARG A 261 -7.35 13.01 2.27
CA ARG A 261 -8.05 13.38 1.04
C ARG A 261 -9.55 13.59 1.26
N GLU A 262 -10.21 12.80 2.12
CA GLU A 262 -11.62 13.01 2.47
C GLU A 262 -11.82 14.40 3.10
N VAL A 263 -10.92 14.84 4.00
CA VAL A 263 -10.95 16.20 4.57
C VAL A 263 -10.75 17.26 3.49
N GLU A 264 -9.77 17.10 2.62
CA GLU A 264 -9.48 18.04 1.51
C GLU A 264 -10.62 18.15 0.52
N ALA A 265 -11.38 17.08 0.30
CA ALA A 265 -12.55 17.10 -0.59
C ALA A 265 -13.76 17.82 0.01
N ILE A 266 -13.86 17.91 1.34
CA ILE A 266 -15.02 18.47 2.06
C ILE A 266 -14.77 19.89 2.52
N ILE A 267 -13.56 20.20 2.97
CA ILE A 267 -13.19 21.49 3.54
C ILE A 267 -12.53 22.36 2.48
N GLU A 268 -13.02 23.59 2.37
CA GLU A 268 -12.50 24.58 1.43
C GLU A 268 -10.99 24.82 1.61
N PRO A 269 -10.19 24.89 0.52
CA PRO A 269 -8.73 25.06 0.60
C PRO A 269 -8.28 26.26 1.44
N GLY A 270 -8.99 27.40 1.38
CA GLY A 270 -8.70 28.58 2.19
C GLY A 270 -8.93 28.37 3.69
N ARG A 271 -9.84 27.46 4.03
CA ARG A 271 -10.11 27.07 5.42
C ARG A 271 -8.99 26.19 5.96
N LEU A 272 -8.55 25.19 5.16
CA LEU A 272 -7.39 24.35 5.48
C LEU A 272 -6.09 25.18 5.58
N ALA A 273 -5.87 26.13 4.69
CA ALA A 273 -4.73 27.05 4.79
C ALA A 273 -4.76 27.89 6.08
N SER A 274 -5.95 28.32 6.53
CA SER A 274 -6.11 29.02 7.80
C SER A 274 -5.81 28.10 8.99
N TYR A 275 -6.18 26.84 8.91
CA TYR A 275 -5.87 25.82 9.90
C TYR A 275 -4.36 25.54 9.96
N SER A 276 -3.73 25.25 8.83
CA SER A 276 -2.28 24.95 8.75
C SER A 276 -1.41 26.12 9.23
N THR A 277 -1.91 27.36 9.15
CA THR A 277 -1.22 28.56 9.68
C THR A 277 -1.58 28.91 11.13
N GLY A 278 -2.39 28.10 11.80
CA GLY A 278 -2.80 28.29 13.20
C GLY A 278 -3.80 29.44 13.42
N LYS A 279 -4.39 30.00 12.34
CA LYS A 279 -5.43 31.05 12.44
C LYS A 279 -6.76 30.52 12.96
N ILE A 280 -7.03 29.23 12.75
CA ILE A 280 -8.17 28.50 13.30
C ILE A 280 -7.68 27.21 13.95
N LYS A 281 -8.49 26.63 14.81
CA LYS A 281 -8.12 25.48 15.63
C LYS A 281 -8.68 24.19 15.04
N LYS A 282 -8.20 23.06 15.57
CA LYS A 282 -8.68 21.70 15.24
C LYS A 282 -10.20 21.58 15.40
N GLU A 283 -10.74 22.13 16.51
CA GLU A 283 -12.17 22.10 16.81
C GLU A 283 -13.01 22.86 15.77
N ASP A 284 -12.43 23.83 15.06
CA ASP A 284 -13.12 24.55 13.99
C ASP A 284 -13.31 23.67 12.77
N ILE A 285 -12.29 22.90 12.35
CA ILE A 285 -12.38 21.93 11.25
C ILE A 285 -13.30 20.78 11.63
N THR A 286 -13.22 20.26 12.87
CA THR A 286 -14.14 19.23 13.36
C THR A 286 -15.60 19.69 13.24
N ARG A 287 -15.92 20.91 13.69
CA ARG A 287 -17.29 21.48 13.55
C ARG A 287 -17.71 21.64 12.09
N ASP A 288 -16.78 22.03 11.21
CA ASP A 288 -17.07 22.16 9.78
C ASP A 288 -17.48 20.79 9.20
N LEU A 289 -16.78 19.70 9.55
CA LEU A 289 -17.13 18.33 9.16
C LEU A 289 -18.45 17.86 9.75
N GLU A 290 -18.71 18.12 11.05
CA GLU A 290 -20.00 17.85 11.71
C GLU A 290 -21.16 18.57 10.97
N SER A 291 -20.94 19.80 10.54
CA SER A 291 -21.93 20.58 9.77
C SER A 291 -22.29 19.96 8.42
N LYS A 292 -21.43 19.09 7.90
CA LYS A 292 -21.64 18.30 6.67
C LYS A 292 -22.29 16.94 6.93
N GLY A 293 -22.70 16.68 8.17
CA GLY A 293 -23.47 15.48 8.56
C GLY A 293 -22.62 14.35 9.09
N MET A 294 -21.35 14.57 9.40
CA MET A 294 -20.50 13.58 10.07
C MET A 294 -20.81 13.54 11.57
N ASP A 295 -20.72 12.35 12.14
CA ASP A 295 -20.65 12.23 13.60
C ASP A 295 -19.30 12.75 14.12
N ARG A 296 -19.31 13.15 15.39
CA ARG A 296 -18.15 13.79 16.00
C ARG A 296 -16.91 12.91 16.04
N ASP A 297 -17.06 11.63 16.36
CA ASP A 297 -15.94 10.70 16.49
C ASP A 297 -15.26 10.50 15.12
N LYS A 298 -16.06 10.39 14.04
CA LYS A 298 -15.55 10.33 12.68
C LYS A 298 -14.84 11.63 12.31
N ALA A 299 -15.44 12.80 12.60
CA ALA A 299 -14.86 14.10 12.29
C ALA A 299 -13.51 14.31 13.00
N GLU A 300 -13.42 13.99 14.31
CA GLU A 300 -12.18 14.11 15.08
C GLU A 300 -11.08 13.18 14.54
N ARG A 301 -11.42 11.94 14.15
CA ARG A 301 -10.49 11.00 13.52
C ARG A 301 -9.97 11.50 12.18
N LEU A 302 -10.84 12.01 11.32
CA LEU A 302 -10.44 12.57 10.01
C LEU A 302 -9.49 13.75 10.17
N VAL A 303 -9.75 14.68 11.11
CA VAL A 303 -8.84 15.81 11.36
C VAL A 303 -7.50 15.31 11.91
N GLN A 304 -7.51 14.31 12.79
CA GLN A 304 -6.27 13.70 13.28
C GLN A 304 -5.45 13.09 12.13
N SER A 305 -6.09 12.34 11.25
CA SER A 305 -5.43 11.74 10.07
C SER A 305 -4.88 12.81 9.12
N TYR A 306 -5.61 13.90 8.91
CA TYR A 306 -5.13 15.04 8.14
C TYR A 306 -3.87 15.64 8.77
N ASP A 307 -3.86 15.89 10.08
CA ASP A 307 -2.69 16.45 10.79
C ASP A 307 -1.46 15.53 10.66
N VAL A 308 -1.64 14.23 10.91
CA VAL A 308 -0.58 13.22 10.77
C VAL A 308 -0.04 13.19 9.35
N ASN A 309 -0.92 13.24 8.35
CA ASN A 309 -0.53 13.24 6.94
C ASN A 309 0.28 14.48 6.59
N GLN A 310 -0.12 15.68 7.05
CA GLN A 310 0.60 16.92 6.80
C GLN A 310 1.99 16.92 7.45
N VAL A 311 2.11 16.46 8.71
CA VAL A 311 3.41 16.35 9.40
C VAL A 311 4.31 15.35 8.68
N SER A 312 3.77 14.19 8.31
CA SER A 312 4.51 13.15 7.58
C SER A 312 5.02 13.66 6.23
N THR A 313 4.16 14.32 5.46
CA THR A 313 4.52 14.90 4.15
C THR A 313 5.63 15.93 4.29
N LYS A 314 5.53 16.83 5.29
CA LYS A 314 6.58 17.81 5.56
C LYS A 314 7.91 17.15 5.95
N THR A 315 7.87 16.11 6.77
CA THR A 315 9.06 15.33 7.15
C THR A 315 9.71 14.71 5.93
N LEU A 316 8.93 14.05 5.06
CA LEU A 316 9.43 13.40 3.84
C LEU A 316 10.01 14.38 2.80
N GLN A 317 9.66 15.66 2.89
CA GLN A 317 10.20 16.70 2.02
C GLN A 317 11.43 17.40 2.60
N SER A 318 11.84 17.08 3.84
CA SER A 318 13.03 17.68 4.45
C SER A 318 14.33 17.09 3.88
N ASP A 319 15.36 17.91 3.76
CA ASP A 319 16.68 17.48 3.28
C ASP A 319 17.29 16.38 4.18
N GLU A 320 17.00 16.41 5.48
CA GLU A 320 17.48 15.44 6.47
C GLU A 320 17.06 13.99 6.14
N ILE A 321 15.87 13.80 5.56
CA ILE A 321 15.40 12.47 5.14
C ILE A 321 16.25 11.92 3.97
N TRP A 322 16.81 12.82 3.16
CA TRP A 322 17.60 12.47 1.99
C TRP A 322 19.09 12.31 2.26
N ASP A 323 19.52 12.66 3.47
CA ASP A 323 20.89 12.41 3.88
C ASP A 323 21.13 10.89 3.97
N GLY A 324 22.10 10.41 3.18
CA GLY A 324 22.39 8.98 3.08
C GLY A 324 21.45 8.17 2.16
N PHE A 325 20.75 8.82 1.23
CA PHE A 325 19.96 8.11 0.22
C PHE A 325 20.78 7.02 -0.49
N GLY A 326 20.21 5.79 -0.53
CA GLY A 326 20.86 4.62 -1.11
C GLY A 326 21.86 3.92 -0.19
N ASN A 327 22.07 4.41 1.04
CA ASN A 327 22.95 3.77 2.02
C ASN A 327 22.22 2.71 2.89
N ASN A 328 20.91 2.65 2.81
CA ASN A 328 20.08 1.68 3.54
C ASN A 328 19.76 0.45 2.68
N GLY A 329 18.72 -0.26 3.04
CA GLY A 329 18.24 -1.43 2.35
C GLY A 329 16.97 -1.21 1.56
N GLY A 330 16.34 -2.32 1.20
CA GLY A 330 15.05 -2.29 0.48
C GLY A 330 13.92 -1.62 1.27
N GLU A 331 14.05 -1.50 2.59
CA GLU A 331 13.13 -0.77 3.46
C GLU A 331 13.06 0.73 3.11
N GLU A 332 14.20 1.30 2.73
CA GLU A 332 14.27 2.67 2.23
C GLU A 332 13.47 2.80 0.92
N TYR A 333 13.72 1.92 -0.04
CA TYR A 333 13.01 1.91 -1.32
C TYR A 333 11.50 1.62 -1.16
N LEU A 334 11.13 0.75 -0.21
CA LEU A 334 9.74 0.50 0.17
C LEU A 334 9.08 1.79 0.70
N SER A 335 9.79 2.57 1.51
CA SER A 335 9.29 3.84 2.03
C SER A 335 9.04 4.86 0.92
N TYR A 336 9.90 4.94 -0.08
CA TYR A 336 9.67 5.80 -1.26
C TYR A 336 8.49 5.32 -2.10
N MET A 337 8.29 3.99 -2.20
CA MET A 337 7.11 3.44 -2.86
C MET A 337 5.83 3.86 -2.14
N MET A 338 5.76 3.67 -0.83
CA MET A 338 4.60 4.07 -0.03
C MET A 338 4.31 5.57 -0.10
N THR A 339 5.36 6.39 -0.08
CA THR A 339 5.23 7.85 -0.27
C THR A 339 4.67 8.19 -1.64
N SER A 340 5.15 7.53 -2.70
CA SER A 340 4.66 7.72 -4.07
C SER A 340 3.18 7.33 -4.19
N GLU A 341 2.77 6.22 -3.59
CA GLU A 341 1.38 5.77 -3.57
C GLU A 341 0.47 6.73 -2.78
N ALA A 342 0.92 7.19 -1.61
CA ALA A 342 0.18 8.15 -0.80
C ALA A 342 -0.05 9.47 -1.55
N LEU A 343 0.99 9.99 -2.21
CA LEU A 343 0.91 11.22 -2.99
C LEU A 343 0.07 11.04 -4.27
N ALA A 344 0.11 9.89 -4.92
CA ALA A 344 -0.76 9.57 -6.03
C ALA A 344 -2.24 9.58 -5.60
N GLN A 345 -2.56 9.04 -4.43
CA GLN A 345 -3.91 9.09 -3.86
C GLN A 345 -4.36 10.53 -3.51
N GLN A 346 -3.45 11.39 -3.08
CA GLN A 346 -3.75 12.81 -2.82
C GLN A 346 -3.98 13.61 -4.10
N GLY A 347 -3.34 13.25 -5.18
CA GLY A 347 -3.54 13.84 -6.50
C GLY A 347 -2.32 13.76 -7.40
N HIS A 348 -2.59 13.69 -8.68
CA HIS A 348 -1.57 13.51 -9.72
C HIS A 348 -0.46 14.59 -9.68
N GLU A 349 -0.79 15.85 -9.38
CA GLU A 349 0.19 16.94 -9.31
C GLU A 349 1.18 16.77 -8.15
N ALA A 350 0.72 16.33 -6.98
CA ALA A 350 1.56 16.08 -5.83
C ALA A 350 2.56 14.94 -6.12
N TRP A 351 2.06 13.86 -6.73
CA TRP A 351 2.90 12.75 -7.16
C TRP A 351 3.89 13.14 -8.25
N LEU A 352 3.52 13.95 -9.24
CA LEU A 352 4.45 14.41 -10.28
C LEU A 352 5.60 15.23 -9.71
N LYS A 353 5.34 16.13 -8.78
CA LYS A 353 6.38 16.92 -8.09
C LYS A 353 7.34 16.01 -7.33
N TRP A 354 6.80 15.06 -6.59
CA TRP A 354 7.59 14.04 -5.88
C TRP A 354 8.44 13.22 -6.85
N ARG A 355 7.83 12.66 -7.89
CA ARG A 355 8.51 11.88 -8.92
C ARG A 355 9.70 12.62 -9.53
N GLN A 356 9.53 13.92 -9.84
CA GLN A 356 10.60 14.76 -10.36
C GLN A 356 11.72 14.97 -9.32
N SER A 357 11.38 15.14 -8.05
CA SER A 357 12.37 15.37 -6.98
C SER A 357 13.28 14.16 -6.73
N ILE A 358 12.75 12.94 -6.88
CA ILE A 358 13.51 11.70 -6.63
C ILE A 358 14.25 11.17 -7.86
N GLU A 359 13.93 11.61 -9.07
CA GLU A 359 14.44 11.04 -10.32
C GLU A 359 15.97 11.00 -10.39
N SER A 360 16.64 12.11 -10.08
CA SER A 360 18.10 12.19 -10.14
C SER A 360 18.77 11.25 -9.13
N LYS A 361 18.19 11.11 -7.94
CA LYS A 361 18.69 10.21 -6.88
C LYS A 361 18.53 8.74 -7.29
N LEU A 362 17.36 8.39 -7.85
CA LEU A 362 17.14 7.05 -8.37
C LEU A 362 18.12 6.66 -9.45
N LYS A 363 18.34 7.55 -10.43
CA LYS A 363 19.33 7.32 -11.51
C LYS A 363 20.75 7.17 -10.98
N GLN A 364 21.14 7.97 -9.99
CA GLN A 364 22.48 7.90 -9.40
C GLN A 364 22.71 6.59 -8.62
N ALA A 365 21.68 6.06 -7.98
CA ALA A 365 21.75 4.81 -7.21
C ALA A 365 21.54 3.55 -8.06
N GLN A 366 21.19 3.68 -9.34
CA GLN A 366 20.96 2.53 -10.23
C GLN A 366 22.27 1.79 -10.55
N ASN A 367 22.24 0.49 -10.42
CA ASN A 367 23.36 -0.37 -10.84
C ASN A 367 23.52 -0.36 -12.37
N PRO A 368 24.74 -0.63 -12.91
CA PRO A 368 24.99 -0.66 -14.36
C PRO A 368 24.10 -1.65 -15.14
N ASN A 369 23.57 -2.69 -14.47
CA ASN A 369 22.66 -3.65 -15.09
C ASN A 369 21.18 -3.22 -15.05
N GLY A 370 20.88 -2.02 -14.58
CA GLY A 370 19.52 -1.48 -14.50
C GLY A 370 18.78 -1.75 -13.19
N SER A 371 19.33 -2.55 -12.27
CA SER A 371 18.71 -2.86 -10.97
C SER A 371 19.07 -1.84 -9.89
N TRP A 372 18.43 -1.96 -8.70
CA TRP A 372 18.88 -1.36 -7.43
C TRP A 372 19.13 -2.44 -6.42
N SER A 373 20.03 -2.18 -5.48
CA SER A 373 20.34 -3.11 -4.38
C SER A 373 20.48 -2.34 -3.08
N GLY A 374 20.02 -2.93 -1.98
CA GLY A 374 20.29 -2.38 -0.65
C GLY A 374 21.75 -2.61 -0.23
N GLN A 375 22.27 -1.74 0.64
CA GLN A 375 23.62 -1.88 1.19
C GLN A 375 23.64 -2.86 2.35
N HIS A 376 22.58 -2.90 3.15
CA HIS A 376 22.37 -3.82 4.26
C HIS A 376 20.87 -4.13 4.41
N CYS A 377 20.50 -4.95 5.38
CA CYS A 377 19.12 -5.30 5.70
C CYS A 377 18.43 -6.08 4.58
N ILE A 378 17.60 -5.47 3.75
CA ILE A 378 17.11 -6.05 2.50
C ILE A 378 18.06 -5.64 1.39
N THR A 379 19.00 -6.51 1.04
CA THR A 379 19.99 -6.26 -0.01
C THR A 379 19.55 -6.75 -1.39
N SER A 380 18.44 -7.49 -1.44
CA SER A 380 17.90 -8.14 -2.64
C SER A 380 17.73 -7.17 -3.81
N PRO A 381 18.40 -7.36 -4.95
CA PRO A 381 18.18 -6.54 -6.12
C PRO A 381 16.74 -6.65 -6.64
N VAL A 382 16.10 -7.81 -6.54
CA VAL A 382 14.70 -7.98 -6.98
C VAL A 382 13.77 -7.11 -6.16
N PHE A 383 13.87 -7.17 -4.83
CA PHE A 383 13.01 -6.39 -3.94
C PHE A 383 13.20 -4.88 -4.15
N CYS A 384 14.45 -4.42 -4.18
CA CYS A 384 14.77 -3.00 -4.36
C CYS A 384 14.28 -2.47 -5.72
N THR A 385 14.53 -3.22 -6.80
CA THR A 385 14.11 -2.84 -8.16
C THR A 385 12.59 -2.81 -8.28
N ALA A 386 11.89 -3.79 -7.69
CA ALA A 386 10.43 -3.83 -7.67
C ALA A 386 9.84 -2.63 -6.92
N ALA A 387 10.42 -2.24 -5.78
CA ALA A 387 10.00 -1.05 -5.03
C ALA A 387 10.12 0.23 -5.86
N ILE A 388 11.25 0.41 -6.55
CA ILE A 388 11.48 1.60 -7.38
C ILE A 388 10.56 1.64 -8.60
N ILE A 389 10.36 0.52 -9.29
CA ILE A 389 9.41 0.46 -10.42
C ILE A 389 8.00 0.83 -9.95
N GLN A 390 7.55 0.33 -8.79
CA GLN A 390 6.25 0.68 -8.24
C GLN A 390 6.17 2.16 -7.85
N ALA A 391 7.19 2.71 -7.17
CA ALA A 391 7.26 4.13 -6.82
C ALA A 391 7.17 5.03 -8.06
N TRP A 392 7.90 4.68 -9.12
CA TRP A 392 7.97 5.45 -10.37
C TRP A 392 6.66 5.46 -11.16
N ASN A 393 5.86 4.42 -11.02
CA ASN A 393 4.61 4.23 -11.75
C ASN A 393 3.34 4.40 -10.89
N ALA A 394 3.45 4.82 -9.63
CA ALA A 394 2.35 4.84 -8.68
C ALA A 394 1.12 5.62 -9.17
N GLY A 395 1.30 6.78 -9.80
CA GLY A 395 0.23 7.64 -10.28
C GLY A 395 -0.07 7.54 -11.78
N LEU A 396 0.49 6.55 -12.51
CA LEU A 396 0.27 6.41 -13.96
C LEU A 396 -1.02 5.67 -14.32
N ASN A 397 -1.51 4.83 -13.41
CA ASN A 397 -2.64 3.92 -13.66
C ASN A 397 -3.91 4.33 -12.90
N GLU A 398 -4.00 5.54 -12.37
CA GLU A 398 -5.25 6.05 -11.80
C GLU A 398 -6.31 6.13 -12.91
N LYS A 399 -7.41 5.37 -12.68
CA LYS A 399 -8.57 5.22 -13.59
C LYS A 399 -9.44 6.46 -13.61
#